data_cbeb87190389b44ff29e7c852e4cc48f
#
_entry.id   cbeb87190389b44ff29e7c852e4cc48f
#
_cell.length_a   1.000
_cell.length_b   1.000
_cell.length_c   1.000
_cell.angle_alpha   90.00
_cell.angle_beta   90.00
_cell.angle_gamma   90.00
#
_symmetry.space_group_name_H-M   'P 1'
#
loop_
_entity.id
_entity.type
_entity.pdbx_description
1 polymer ?
#
loop_
_entity_poly.entity_id
_entity_poly.type
_entity_poly.pdbx_seq_one_letter_code
_entity_poly.pdbx_strand_id
1 'polypeptide(L)'
;NGYPLPCYERAEPISIPNQPEKTIKARIILGDADYIDTYQIQLQESRCLKKYNYPIDLKEFARIRPNHIREAIVNRSLVKALQLEHPLETILNLWDHEYPLKIVGVVDDFQYFPLYKYTEPAIIMYEFPQISSTMIVHYQTGEFQNVYRYIRTMFQEKFPNTVFKCEEYNFSELYGKDIAVVKLIILFALITILIGGMGI
;
A
#
# COMPACT_ATOMS: atom_id res chain seq x y z
N ASN A 1 8.45 -2.36 -13.84
CA ASN A 1 6.98 -2.23 -13.94
C ASN A 1 6.36 -2.41 -12.56
N GLY A 2 6.86 -1.68 -11.57
CA GLY A 2 6.38 -1.78 -10.20
C GLY A 2 5.23 -0.83 -9.95
N TYR A 3 4.25 -1.28 -9.19
CA TYR A 3 3.24 -0.41 -8.59
C TYR A 3 3.89 0.40 -7.45
N PRO A 4 3.41 1.63 -7.18
CA PRO A 4 4.05 2.54 -6.21
C PRO A 4 3.98 2.07 -4.75
N LEU A 5 3.22 1.02 -4.47
CA LEU A 5 3.02 0.52 -3.13
C LEU A 5 3.77 -0.78 -2.93
N PRO A 6 4.54 -0.93 -1.84
CA PRO A 6 5.09 -2.20 -1.44
C PRO A 6 3.92 -3.10 -1.02
N CYS A 7 3.40 -3.88 -1.95
CA CYS A 7 2.40 -4.89 -1.67
C CYS A 7 2.85 -6.22 -2.27
N TYR A 8 2.49 -7.31 -1.65
CA TYR A 8 2.64 -8.62 -2.27
C TYR A 8 1.75 -8.68 -3.50
N GLU A 9 2.28 -9.16 -4.63
CA GLU A 9 1.52 -9.30 -5.87
C GLU A 9 0.36 -10.28 -5.75
N ARG A 10 0.40 -11.16 -4.74
CA ARG A 10 -0.65 -12.15 -4.47
C ARG A 10 -1.52 -11.73 -3.30
N ALA A 11 -2.81 -12.03 -3.43
CA ALA A 11 -3.70 -12.02 -2.30
C ALA A 11 -3.53 -13.35 -1.53
N GLU A 12 -3.41 -13.25 -0.22
CA GLU A 12 -3.20 -14.39 0.67
C GLU A 12 -4.50 -14.80 1.35
N PRO A 13 -4.67 -16.09 1.69
CA PRO A 13 -5.84 -16.56 2.39
C PRO A 13 -5.85 -16.01 3.83
N ILE A 14 -6.99 -15.44 4.19
CA ILE A 14 -7.25 -14.89 5.52
C ILE A 14 -8.51 -15.54 6.05
N SER A 15 -8.46 -16.01 7.29
CA SER A 15 -9.60 -16.62 7.97
C SER A 15 -9.82 -16.01 9.34
N ILE A 16 -11.02 -16.26 9.90
CA ILE A 16 -11.34 -15.98 11.29
C ILE A 16 -11.07 -17.25 12.10
N PRO A 17 -10.40 -17.17 13.27
CA PRO A 17 -10.26 -18.30 14.16
C PRO A 17 -11.62 -18.96 14.42
N ASN A 18 -11.68 -20.30 14.37
CA ASN A 18 -12.89 -21.09 14.56
C ASN A 18 -14.00 -20.93 13.49
N GLN A 19 -13.74 -20.23 12.37
CA GLN A 19 -14.64 -20.10 11.23
C GLN A 19 -13.87 -20.28 9.92
N PRO A 20 -13.27 -21.46 9.68
CA PRO A 20 -12.44 -21.70 8.50
C PRO A 20 -13.22 -21.60 7.18
N GLU A 21 -14.55 -21.78 7.22
CA GLU A 21 -15.44 -21.59 6.09
C GLU A 21 -15.50 -20.13 5.61
N LYS A 22 -15.18 -19.18 6.49
CA LYS A 22 -15.06 -17.74 6.15
C LYS A 22 -13.64 -17.37 5.73
N THR A 23 -13.04 -18.13 4.85
CA THR A 23 -11.74 -17.79 4.28
C THR A 23 -11.93 -16.93 3.04
N ILE A 24 -11.26 -15.80 3.01
CA ILE A 24 -11.21 -14.90 1.86
C ILE A 24 -9.77 -14.67 1.42
N LYS A 25 -9.59 -14.17 0.20
CA LYS A 25 -8.29 -13.67 -0.23
C LYS A 25 -8.19 -12.18 0.05
N ALA A 26 -7.14 -11.76 0.73
CA ALA A 26 -6.85 -10.36 0.99
C ALA A 26 -5.42 -10.00 0.59
N ARG A 27 -5.23 -8.79 0.11
CA ARG A 27 -3.94 -8.24 -0.25
C ARG A 27 -3.15 -7.89 1.01
N ILE A 28 -1.91 -8.34 1.09
CA ILE A 28 -1.02 -7.97 2.19
C ILE A 28 -0.17 -6.79 1.76
N ILE A 29 -0.18 -5.75 2.57
CA ILE A 29 0.60 -4.55 2.39
C ILE A 29 1.51 -4.43 3.60
N LEU A 30 2.80 -4.32 3.35
CA LEU A 30 3.79 -4.14 4.40
C LEU A 30 4.08 -2.65 4.53
N GLY A 31 3.97 -2.13 5.73
CA GLY A 31 4.21 -0.72 6.01
C GLY A 31 4.61 -0.50 7.46
N ASP A 32 5.05 0.70 7.76
CA ASP A 32 5.33 1.14 9.12
C ASP A 32 4.17 1.95 9.72
N ALA A 33 4.41 2.56 10.88
CA ALA A 33 3.40 3.36 11.57
C ALA A 33 3.04 4.65 10.80
N ASP A 34 3.93 5.13 9.94
CA ASP A 34 3.75 6.38 9.18
C ASP A 34 3.13 6.11 7.78
N TYR A 35 2.86 4.83 7.44
CA TYR A 35 2.30 4.42 6.15
C TYR A 35 0.98 5.12 5.82
N ILE A 36 0.05 5.14 6.78
CA ILE A 36 -1.28 5.74 6.63
C ILE A 36 -1.17 7.24 6.30
N ASP A 37 -0.34 7.94 7.06
CA ASP A 37 -0.13 9.39 6.90
C ASP A 37 0.62 9.70 5.59
N THR A 38 1.64 8.90 5.25
CA THR A 38 2.43 9.07 4.02
C THR A 38 1.56 8.96 2.77
N TYR A 39 0.59 8.04 2.77
CA TYR A 39 -0.33 7.84 1.65
C TYR A 39 -1.66 8.59 1.80
N GLN A 40 -1.82 9.40 2.86
CA GLN A 40 -3.03 10.17 3.15
C GLN A 40 -4.30 9.31 3.16
N ILE A 41 -4.18 8.08 3.67
CA ILE A 41 -5.30 7.15 3.79
C ILE A 41 -6.16 7.56 4.99
N GLN A 42 -7.47 7.62 4.80
CA GLN A 42 -8.39 8.02 5.87
C GLN A 42 -8.63 6.86 6.84
N LEU A 43 -8.19 7.07 8.08
CA LEU A 43 -8.50 6.16 9.20
C LEU A 43 -9.92 6.45 9.69
N GLN A 44 -10.77 5.42 9.72
CA GLN A 44 -12.17 5.53 10.11
C GLN A 44 -12.38 5.18 11.58
N GLU A 45 -11.71 4.12 12.03
CA GLU A 45 -11.87 3.63 13.38
C GLU A 45 -10.51 3.32 14.01
N SER A 46 -10.42 3.62 15.33
CA SER A 46 -9.29 3.29 16.20
C SER A 46 -7.97 4.02 15.86
N ARG A 47 -6.84 3.33 15.71
CA ARG A 47 -5.51 3.92 15.65
C ARG A 47 -4.65 3.32 14.53
N CYS A 48 -3.58 4.03 14.19
CA CYS A 48 -2.52 3.52 13.32
C CYS A 48 -1.71 2.40 14.02
N LEU A 49 -0.86 1.73 13.25
CA LEU A 49 0.08 0.74 13.77
C LEU A 49 0.97 1.36 14.85
N LYS A 50 1.34 0.55 15.83
CA LYS A 50 2.21 1.01 16.92
C LYS A 50 3.58 1.40 16.37
N LYS A 51 4.05 2.57 16.77
CA LYS A 51 5.40 3.02 16.46
C LYS A 51 6.40 2.31 17.37
N TYR A 52 7.39 1.67 16.77
CA TYR A 52 8.47 1.01 17.52
C TYR A 52 9.70 1.91 17.53
N ASN A 53 10.38 1.97 18.69
CA ASN A 53 11.68 2.64 18.78
C ASN A 53 12.77 1.73 18.19
N TYR A 54 13.59 2.27 17.33
CA TYR A 54 14.69 1.55 16.68
C TYR A 54 16.04 1.83 17.35
N PRO A 55 17.00 0.90 17.29
CA PRO A 55 16.97 -0.39 16.60
C PRO A 55 16.30 -1.47 17.45
N ILE A 56 15.45 -2.28 16.84
CA ILE A 56 14.96 -3.51 17.49
C ILE A 56 16.06 -4.57 17.37
N ASP A 57 16.43 -5.18 18.47
CA ASP A 57 17.37 -6.31 18.46
C ASP A 57 16.76 -7.48 17.67
N LEU A 58 17.49 -7.96 16.65
CA LEU A 58 17.09 -9.12 15.86
C LEU A 58 16.85 -10.38 16.72
N LYS A 59 17.49 -10.49 17.89
CA LYS A 59 17.25 -11.58 18.85
C LYS A 59 15.90 -11.40 19.55
N GLU A 60 15.51 -10.18 19.87
CA GLU A 60 14.20 -9.86 20.42
C GLU A 60 13.11 -10.12 19.36
N PHE A 61 13.37 -9.75 18.12
CA PHE A 61 12.51 -10.08 16.98
C PHE A 61 12.28 -11.58 16.80
N ALA A 62 13.33 -12.39 16.90
CA ALA A 62 13.23 -13.84 16.80
C ALA A 62 12.45 -14.48 17.97
N ARG A 63 12.48 -13.86 19.17
CA ARG A 63 11.68 -14.29 20.34
C ARG A 63 10.19 -13.94 20.23
N ILE A 64 9.87 -12.86 19.51
CA ILE A 64 8.50 -12.41 19.30
C ILE A 64 7.75 -13.31 18.29
N ARG A 65 8.47 -14.11 17.48
CA ARG A 65 7.92 -14.84 16.34
C ARG A 65 6.84 -15.91 16.64
N PRO A 66 6.96 -16.80 17.62
CA PRO A 66 6.07 -17.97 17.60
C PRO A 66 4.66 -17.73 18.12
N ASN A 67 4.41 -16.71 18.97
CA ASN A 67 3.09 -16.55 19.66
C ASN A 67 2.63 -15.09 19.78
N HIS A 68 3.26 -14.16 19.04
CA HIS A 68 2.91 -12.75 19.18
C HIS A 68 1.82 -12.37 18.21
N ILE A 69 0.68 -11.96 18.75
CA ILE A 69 -0.41 -11.36 17.96
C ILE A 69 0.09 -10.04 17.41
N ARG A 70 0.15 -9.93 16.08
CA ARG A 70 0.58 -8.71 15.39
C ARG A 70 -0.59 -7.77 15.18
N GLU A 71 -0.28 -6.49 15.08
CA GLU A 71 -1.26 -5.48 14.73
C GLU A 71 -1.46 -5.43 13.22
N ALA A 72 -2.71 -5.24 12.82
CA ALA A 72 -3.10 -5.06 11.43
C ALA A 72 -4.14 -3.95 11.30
N ILE A 73 -4.06 -3.20 10.21
CA ILE A 73 -5.10 -2.27 9.77
C ILE A 73 -5.76 -2.89 8.55
N VAL A 74 -7.08 -2.84 8.49
CA VAL A 74 -7.86 -3.44 7.39
C VAL A 74 -8.69 -2.39 6.67
N ASN A 75 -8.98 -2.60 5.40
CA ASN A 75 -9.89 -1.73 4.67
C ASN A 75 -11.35 -2.16 4.82
N ARG A 76 -12.28 -1.27 4.45
CA ARG A 76 -13.73 -1.54 4.52
C ARG A 76 -14.16 -2.74 3.68
N SER A 77 -13.52 -2.96 2.54
CA SER A 77 -13.80 -4.11 1.68
C SER A 77 -13.56 -5.43 2.41
N LEU A 78 -12.51 -5.52 3.25
CA LEU A 78 -12.24 -6.70 4.06
C LEU A 78 -13.30 -6.89 5.14
N VAL A 79 -13.66 -5.83 5.86
CA VAL A 79 -14.71 -5.86 6.91
C VAL A 79 -16.02 -6.38 6.33
N LYS A 80 -16.41 -5.89 5.14
CA LYS A 80 -17.61 -6.34 4.44
C LYS A 80 -17.52 -7.79 3.98
N ALA A 81 -16.39 -8.19 3.40
CA ALA A 81 -16.19 -9.54 2.87
C ALA A 81 -16.25 -10.61 3.97
N LEU A 82 -15.73 -10.33 5.16
CA LEU A 82 -15.79 -11.21 6.33
C LEU A 82 -17.04 -11.00 7.19
N GLN A 83 -17.88 -10.00 6.86
CA GLN A 83 -19.10 -9.65 7.61
C GLN A 83 -18.79 -9.39 9.11
N LEU A 84 -17.76 -8.59 9.38
CA LEU A 84 -17.34 -8.30 10.76
C LEU A 84 -18.25 -7.23 11.36
N GLU A 85 -18.93 -7.57 12.48
CA GLU A 85 -19.74 -6.61 13.26
C GLU A 85 -18.86 -5.74 14.15
N HIS A 86 -17.82 -6.36 14.75
CA HIS A 86 -16.88 -5.72 15.67
C HIS A 86 -15.43 -5.91 15.17
N PRO A 87 -14.99 -5.16 14.15
CA PRO A 87 -13.68 -5.39 13.53
C PRO A 87 -12.52 -5.30 14.51
N LEU A 88 -12.51 -4.33 15.42
CA LEU A 88 -11.41 -4.07 16.36
C LEU A 88 -11.23 -5.16 17.43
N GLU A 89 -12.22 -6.00 17.65
CA GLU A 89 -12.16 -7.13 18.57
C GLU A 89 -11.76 -8.43 17.87
N THR A 90 -11.68 -8.39 16.54
CA THR A 90 -11.46 -9.57 15.71
C THR A 90 -9.96 -9.86 15.58
N ILE A 91 -9.63 -11.15 15.72
CA ILE A 91 -8.32 -11.69 15.33
C ILE A 91 -8.50 -12.40 14.00
N LEU A 92 -7.59 -12.13 13.08
CA LEU A 92 -7.50 -12.81 11.79
C LEU A 92 -6.33 -13.78 11.80
N ASN A 93 -6.44 -14.87 11.06
CA ASN A 93 -5.34 -15.77 10.79
C ASN A 93 -4.86 -15.58 9.37
N LEU A 94 -3.56 -15.37 9.23
CA LEU A 94 -2.85 -15.34 7.95
C LEU A 94 -2.08 -16.66 7.81
N TRP A 95 -2.03 -17.24 6.61
CA TRP A 95 -1.31 -18.48 6.29
C TRP A 95 -1.66 -19.66 7.21
N ASP A 96 -2.89 -20.13 7.11
CA ASP A 96 -3.36 -21.34 7.81
C ASP A 96 -3.03 -21.41 9.31
N HIS A 97 -3.29 -20.30 10.03
CA HIS A 97 -3.14 -20.16 11.48
C HIS A 97 -1.72 -19.88 12.01
N GLU A 98 -0.72 -19.74 11.16
CA GLU A 98 0.65 -19.46 11.64
C GLU A 98 0.85 -18.03 12.14
N TYR A 99 0.02 -17.07 11.68
CA TYR A 99 0.18 -15.66 12.00
C TYR A 99 -1.12 -15.00 12.44
N PRO A 100 -1.40 -14.95 13.75
CA PRO A 100 -2.54 -14.22 14.26
C PRO A 100 -2.34 -12.71 14.14
N LEU A 101 -3.33 -12.02 13.57
CA LEU A 101 -3.36 -10.58 13.35
C LEU A 101 -4.53 -9.98 14.12
N LYS A 102 -4.27 -9.05 15.04
CA LYS A 102 -5.30 -8.27 15.72
C LYS A 102 -5.61 -7.02 14.91
N ILE A 103 -6.86 -6.84 14.54
CA ILE A 103 -7.29 -5.60 13.89
C ILE A 103 -7.22 -4.47 14.92
N VAL A 104 -6.45 -3.42 14.61
CA VAL A 104 -6.28 -2.23 15.46
C VAL A 104 -6.83 -0.97 14.81
N GLY A 105 -7.16 -1.02 13.52
CA GLY A 105 -7.75 0.09 12.81
C GLY A 105 -8.46 -0.36 11.55
N VAL A 106 -9.44 0.44 11.13
CA VAL A 106 -10.18 0.29 9.88
C VAL A 106 -9.99 1.55 9.05
N VAL A 107 -9.58 1.40 7.81
CA VAL A 107 -9.42 2.50 6.86
C VAL A 107 -10.46 2.43 5.75
N ASP A 108 -10.67 3.57 5.09
CA ASP A 108 -11.45 3.58 3.86
C ASP A 108 -10.76 2.73 2.79
N ASP A 109 -11.56 2.30 1.82
CA ASP A 109 -11.01 1.65 0.65
C ASP A 109 -10.14 2.64 -0.13
N PHE A 110 -8.89 2.29 -0.34
CA PHE A 110 -7.92 3.11 -1.04
C PHE A 110 -7.39 2.39 -2.28
N GLN A 111 -6.98 3.16 -3.26
CA GLN A 111 -6.55 2.64 -4.54
C GLN A 111 -5.04 2.35 -4.51
N TYR A 112 -4.68 1.07 -4.56
CA TYR A 112 -3.29 0.61 -4.66
C TYR A 112 -2.99 -0.09 -5.99
N PHE A 113 -3.99 -0.21 -6.85
CA PHE A 113 -3.89 -0.65 -8.24
C PHE A 113 -4.39 0.44 -9.20
N PRO A 114 -4.12 0.32 -10.51
CA PRO A 114 -4.77 1.19 -11.50
C PRO A 114 -6.29 1.17 -11.37
N LEU A 115 -6.94 2.29 -11.69
CA LEU A 115 -8.38 2.53 -11.49
C LEU A 115 -9.31 1.52 -12.17
N TYR A 116 -8.82 0.75 -13.13
CA TYR A 116 -9.61 -0.29 -13.81
C TYR A 116 -9.73 -1.59 -12.99
N LYS A 117 -9.03 -1.72 -11.86
CA LYS A 117 -9.20 -2.85 -10.94
C LYS A 117 -10.10 -2.45 -9.78
N TYR A 118 -10.99 -3.36 -9.40
CA TYR A 118 -11.82 -3.19 -8.21
C TYR A 118 -10.93 -3.16 -6.95
N THR A 119 -11.41 -2.42 -5.95
CA THR A 119 -10.77 -2.43 -4.64
C THR A 119 -10.96 -3.80 -3.99
N GLU A 120 -9.85 -4.46 -3.73
CA GLU A 120 -9.82 -5.78 -3.09
C GLU A 120 -9.75 -5.64 -1.56
N PRO A 121 -10.16 -6.66 -0.80
CA PRO A 121 -9.85 -6.74 0.62
C PRO A 121 -8.34 -6.60 0.85
N ALA A 122 -7.94 -5.73 1.78
CA ALA A 122 -6.55 -5.43 2.05
C ALA A 122 -6.25 -5.34 3.54
N ILE A 123 -5.05 -5.76 3.90
CA ILE A 123 -4.48 -5.70 5.24
C ILE A 123 -3.16 -4.96 5.17
N ILE A 124 -3.01 -3.93 6.00
CA ILE A 124 -1.74 -3.25 6.23
C ILE A 124 -1.18 -3.78 7.53
N MET A 125 -0.01 -4.38 7.47
CA MET A 125 0.68 -4.92 8.63
C MET A 125 2.10 -4.38 8.72
N TYR A 126 2.65 -4.41 9.94
CA TYR A 126 3.95 -3.82 10.22
C TYR A 126 5.08 -4.59 9.53
N GLU A 127 5.89 -3.87 8.75
CA GLU A 127 7.18 -4.33 8.25
C GLU A 127 8.30 -3.78 9.13
N PHE A 128 9.23 -4.65 9.51
CA PHE A 128 10.38 -4.22 10.28
C PHE A 128 11.39 -3.51 9.38
N PRO A 129 11.81 -2.27 9.70
CA PRO A 129 12.75 -1.50 8.88
C PRO A 129 14.08 -2.19 8.63
N GLN A 130 14.49 -3.11 9.52
CA GLN A 130 15.74 -3.86 9.33
C GLN A 130 15.71 -4.80 8.13
N ILE A 131 14.52 -5.19 7.66
CA ILE A 131 14.34 -6.03 6.47
C ILE A 131 13.73 -5.25 5.30
N SER A 132 13.26 -4.04 5.55
CA SER A 132 12.76 -3.15 4.50
C SER A 132 13.93 -2.62 3.66
N SER A 133 13.81 -2.75 2.36
CA SER A 133 14.79 -2.25 1.39
C SER A 133 14.36 -0.96 0.71
N THR A 134 13.16 -0.47 1.01
CA THR A 134 12.54 0.66 0.32
C THR A 134 12.03 1.68 1.32
N MET A 135 12.34 2.95 1.09
CA MET A 135 11.79 4.09 1.81
C MET A 135 10.95 4.93 0.85
N ILE A 136 9.75 5.29 1.28
CA ILE A 136 8.85 6.15 0.52
C ILE A 136 8.82 7.51 1.16
N VAL A 137 8.97 8.54 0.36
CA VAL A 137 8.98 9.93 0.80
C VAL A 137 7.92 10.72 0.05
N HIS A 138 6.98 11.29 0.77
CA HIS A 138 6.02 12.23 0.23
C HIS A 138 6.62 13.65 0.28
N TYR A 139 6.57 14.38 -0.83
CA TYR A 139 7.12 15.73 -0.95
C TYR A 139 6.14 16.65 -1.70
N GLN A 140 6.32 17.95 -1.57
CA GLN A 140 5.50 18.95 -2.26
C GLN A 140 5.87 19.01 -3.75
N THR A 141 4.87 19.23 -4.60
CA THR A 141 5.07 19.36 -6.05
C THR A 141 6.12 20.42 -6.36
N GLY A 142 7.09 20.05 -7.19
CA GLY A 142 8.21 20.90 -7.57
C GLY A 142 9.47 20.79 -6.70
N GLU A 143 9.38 20.13 -5.53
CA GLU A 143 10.51 20.02 -4.59
C GLU A 143 11.36 18.75 -4.80
N PHE A 144 11.08 17.95 -5.79
CA PHE A 144 11.78 16.67 -6.03
C PHE A 144 13.31 16.82 -6.00
N GLN A 145 13.87 17.78 -6.75
CA GLN A 145 15.33 17.96 -6.86
C GLN A 145 15.98 18.33 -5.51
N ASN A 146 15.30 19.13 -4.69
CA ASN A 146 15.81 19.53 -3.38
C ASN A 146 15.78 18.34 -2.42
N VAL A 147 14.66 17.61 -2.38
CA VAL A 147 14.47 16.42 -1.54
C VAL A 147 15.45 15.31 -1.96
N TYR A 148 15.57 15.05 -3.27
CA TYR A 148 16.50 14.07 -3.82
C TYR A 148 17.95 14.36 -3.39
N ARG A 149 18.40 15.62 -3.56
CA ARG A 149 19.76 16.03 -3.18
C ARG A 149 20.02 15.85 -1.69
N TYR A 150 19.06 16.25 -0.86
CA TYR A 150 19.14 16.13 0.58
C TYR A 150 19.26 14.66 1.02
N ILE A 151 18.35 13.80 0.56
CA ILE A 151 18.33 12.38 0.90
C ILE A 151 19.61 11.68 0.38
N ARG A 152 20.03 11.97 -0.85
CA ARG A 152 21.26 11.43 -1.42
C ARG A 152 22.48 11.76 -0.59
N THR A 153 22.61 13.02 -0.14
CA THR A 153 23.75 13.45 0.69
C THR A 153 23.75 12.70 2.02
N MET A 154 22.63 12.66 2.73
CA MET A 154 22.52 11.92 3.99
C MET A 154 22.78 10.43 3.83
N PHE A 155 22.31 9.84 2.73
CA PHE A 155 22.53 8.42 2.46
C PHE A 155 24.02 8.12 2.20
N GLN A 156 24.69 8.96 1.39
CA GLN A 156 26.10 8.79 1.08
C GLN A 156 27.02 9.01 2.31
N GLU A 157 26.64 9.91 3.21
CA GLU A 157 27.36 10.08 4.49
C GLU A 157 27.29 8.83 5.38
N LYS A 158 26.12 8.19 5.44
CA LYS A 158 25.91 7.00 6.27
C LYS A 158 26.36 5.70 5.62
N PHE A 159 26.25 5.61 4.29
CA PHE A 159 26.47 4.39 3.52
C PHE A 159 27.38 4.67 2.30
N PRO A 160 28.64 5.06 2.50
CA PRO A 160 29.52 5.54 1.42
C PRO A 160 29.79 4.51 0.32
N ASN A 161 29.68 3.21 0.63
CA ASN A 161 29.94 2.10 -0.29
C ASN A 161 28.66 1.48 -0.88
N THR A 162 27.51 2.10 -0.68
CA THR A 162 26.21 1.57 -1.13
C THR A 162 25.67 2.40 -2.28
N VAL A 163 25.12 1.72 -3.28
CA VAL A 163 24.48 2.41 -4.40
C VAL A 163 23.16 3.00 -3.96
N PHE A 164 23.02 4.32 -4.07
CA PHE A 164 21.76 5.02 -3.88
C PHE A 164 20.90 4.93 -5.13
N LYS A 165 19.71 4.36 -5.02
CA LYS A 165 18.68 4.37 -6.05
C LYS A 165 17.51 5.18 -5.56
N CYS A 166 17.02 6.09 -6.39
CA CYS A 166 15.82 6.87 -6.12
C CYS A 166 15.03 6.97 -7.41
N GLU A 167 13.77 6.68 -7.34
CA GLU A 167 12.83 6.78 -8.45
C GLU A 167 11.73 7.75 -8.07
N GLU A 168 11.44 8.72 -8.93
CA GLU A 168 10.27 9.57 -8.77
C GLU A 168 9.05 8.82 -9.23
N TYR A 169 8.06 8.71 -8.36
CA TYR A 169 6.82 8.05 -8.69
C TYR A 169 5.83 9.05 -9.28
N ASN A 170 5.59 8.95 -10.57
CA ASN A 170 4.61 9.79 -11.23
C ASN A 170 3.40 8.95 -11.67
N PHE A 171 2.24 9.19 -11.03
CA PHE A 171 1.00 8.50 -11.39
C PHE A 171 0.61 8.69 -12.85
N SER A 172 1.02 9.80 -13.49
CA SER A 172 0.75 10.02 -14.91
C SER A 172 1.42 8.99 -15.84
N GLU A 173 2.51 8.36 -15.40
CA GLU A 173 3.15 7.30 -16.18
C GLU A 173 2.36 5.99 -16.16
N LEU A 174 1.67 5.71 -15.06
CA LEU A 174 0.76 4.56 -14.95
C LEU A 174 -0.37 4.63 -15.99
N TYR A 175 -0.87 5.83 -16.25
CA TYR A 175 -1.97 6.09 -17.16
C TYR A 175 -1.53 6.61 -18.52
N GLY A 176 -0.23 6.61 -18.80
CA GLY A 176 0.32 7.16 -20.05
C GLY A 176 -0.31 6.55 -21.30
N LYS A 177 -0.56 5.23 -21.29
CA LYS A 177 -1.25 4.54 -22.40
C LYS A 177 -2.71 4.95 -22.52
N ASP A 178 -3.43 5.05 -21.40
CA ASP A 178 -4.85 5.43 -21.36
C ASP A 178 -5.02 6.89 -21.82
N ILE A 179 -4.13 7.77 -21.37
CA ILE A 179 -4.09 9.18 -21.81
C ILE A 179 -3.81 9.29 -23.33
N ALA A 180 -2.93 8.45 -23.86
CA ALA A 180 -2.66 8.42 -25.31
C ALA A 180 -3.90 7.99 -26.10
N VAL A 181 -4.63 6.98 -25.63
CA VAL A 181 -5.89 6.55 -26.24
C VAL A 181 -6.94 7.66 -26.19
N VAL A 182 -7.10 8.33 -25.06
CA VAL A 182 -8.04 9.46 -24.93
C VAL A 182 -7.67 10.60 -25.90
N LYS A 183 -6.39 10.96 -26.01
CA LYS A 183 -5.92 11.97 -26.99
C LYS A 183 -6.25 11.56 -28.42
N LEU A 184 -6.10 10.28 -28.77
CA LEU A 184 -6.43 9.76 -30.09
C LEU A 184 -7.93 9.85 -30.38
N ILE A 185 -8.78 9.49 -29.41
CA ILE A 185 -10.24 9.62 -29.53
C ILE A 185 -10.64 11.08 -29.75
N ILE A 186 -10.07 12.00 -28.98
CA ILE A 186 -10.34 13.44 -29.13
C ILE A 186 -9.94 13.91 -30.54
N LEU A 187 -8.78 13.49 -31.03
CA LEU A 187 -8.32 13.83 -32.38
C LEU A 187 -9.31 13.35 -33.47
N PHE A 188 -9.74 12.09 -33.39
CA PHE A 188 -10.72 11.54 -34.34
C PHE A 188 -12.08 12.27 -34.23
N ALA A 189 -12.54 12.62 -33.04
CA ALA A 189 -13.75 13.38 -32.85
C ALA A 189 -13.67 14.77 -33.53
N LEU A 190 -12.53 15.46 -33.37
CA LEU A 190 -12.30 16.76 -34.01
C LEU A 190 -12.30 16.65 -35.55
N ILE A 191 -11.66 15.61 -36.10
CA ILE A 191 -11.65 15.35 -37.55
C ILE A 191 -13.07 15.09 -38.06
N THR A 192 -13.85 14.30 -37.32
CA THR A 192 -15.24 13.99 -37.69
C THR A 192 -16.13 15.25 -37.69
N ILE A 193 -15.99 16.10 -36.67
CA ILE A 193 -16.72 17.38 -36.59
C ILE A 193 -16.31 18.29 -37.77
N LEU A 194 -15.04 18.35 -38.11
CA LEU A 194 -14.53 19.17 -39.21
C LEU A 194 -15.10 18.70 -40.55
N ILE A 195 -15.08 17.40 -40.82
CA ILE A 195 -15.66 16.82 -42.06
C ILE A 195 -17.17 17.05 -42.09
N GLY A 196 -17.88 16.77 -40.99
CA GLY A 196 -19.33 17.01 -40.89
C GLY A 196 -19.69 18.50 -41.06
N GLY A 197 -18.87 19.39 -40.50
CA GLY A 197 -19.09 20.85 -40.62
C GLY A 197 -18.82 21.41 -42.01
N MET A 198 -18.03 20.73 -42.84
CA MET A 198 -17.81 21.10 -44.24
C MET A 198 -18.94 20.68 -45.20
N GLY A 199 -19.96 19.98 -44.69
CA GLY A 199 -21.16 19.67 -45.49
C GLY A 199 -20.96 18.66 -46.61
N ILE A 200 -20.01 17.74 -46.41
CA ILE A 200 -19.76 16.67 -47.36
C ILE A 200 -20.66 15.49 -47.03
#